data_69789417d3bed4ee8db69c17888ad218
#
_entry.id   69789417d3bed4ee8db69c17888ad218
#
_cell.length_a   1.000
_cell.length_b   1.000
_cell.length_c   1.000
_cell.angle_alpha   90.00
_cell.angle_beta   90.00
_cell.angle_gamma   90.00
#
_symmetry.space_group_name_H-M   'P 1'
#
loop_
_entity.id
_entity.type
_entity.pdbx_description
1 polymer ?
#
loop_
_entity_poly.entity_id
_entity_poly.type
_entity_poly.pdbx_seq_one_letter_code
_entity_poly.pdbx_strand_id
1 'polypeptide(L)'
;MKILITGVGGVTPRSFAQALRKYSRYAYYELIGTDSNKYAIGLYMPELFNKTYLVPKVTDPDYWKIIDSIIKNEKIDLAVINPELEVVEWSRRALEYQFPLKVLLPHFELASRLVDKAILSEALEPYGLVPRSFTLDKEALKKARESYFKKHA
;
A
#
# COMPACT_ATOMS: atom_id res chain seq x y z
N MET A 1 -8.39 13.46 16.71
CA MET A 1 -8.18 13.17 15.27
C MET A 1 -8.25 11.67 15.06
N LYS A 2 -9.02 11.24 14.05
CA LYS A 2 -9.16 9.84 13.68
C LYS A 2 -8.39 9.55 12.40
N ILE A 3 -7.52 8.55 12.43
CA ILE A 3 -6.61 8.22 11.34
C ILE A 3 -6.93 6.82 10.83
N LEU A 4 -7.27 6.71 9.55
CA LEU A 4 -7.34 5.44 8.84
C LEU A 4 -5.93 5.04 8.39
N ILE A 5 -5.53 3.82 8.68
CA ILE A 5 -4.25 3.24 8.26
C ILE A 5 -4.56 1.94 7.53
N THR A 6 -4.18 1.84 6.27
CA THR A 6 -4.46 0.65 5.46
C THR A 6 -3.30 -0.34 5.45
N GLY A 7 -3.59 -1.62 5.18
CA GLY A 7 -2.58 -2.68 5.07
C GLY A 7 -1.88 -3.02 6.38
N VAL A 8 -2.63 -3.05 7.49
CA VAL A 8 -2.06 -3.18 8.85
C VAL A 8 -1.35 -4.52 9.13
N GLY A 9 -1.43 -5.49 8.23
CA GLY A 9 -0.57 -6.67 8.25
C GLY A 9 0.90 -6.38 7.95
N GLY A 10 1.18 -5.29 7.23
CA GLY A 10 2.53 -4.86 6.87
C GLY A 10 3.34 -4.32 8.07
N VAL A 11 4.65 -4.29 7.93
CA VAL A 11 5.56 -3.74 8.95
C VAL A 11 5.41 -2.22 9.05
N THR A 12 5.43 -1.52 7.92
CA THR A 12 5.38 -0.06 7.84
C THR A 12 4.16 0.55 8.55
N PRO A 13 2.91 0.13 8.27
CA PRO A 13 1.73 0.69 8.94
C PRO A 13 1.72 0.41 10.44
N ARG A 14 2.19 -0.75 10.88
CA ARG A 14 2.31 -1.06 12.31
C ARG A 14 3.38 -0.21 13.00
N SER A 15 4.55 -0.02 12.37
CA SER A 15 5.60 0.84 12.91
C SER A 15 5.15 2.30 13.00
N PHE A 16 4.38 2.78 12.03
CA PHE A 16 3.78 4.10 12.08
C PHE A 16 2.79 4.23 13.24
N ALA A 17 1.87 3.27 13.40
CA ALA A 17 0.94 3.25 14.53
C ALA A 17 1.68 3.21 15.88
N GLN A 18 2.73 2.39 15.99
CA GLN A 18 3.58 2.29 17.17
C GLN A 18 4.26 3.63 17.51
N ALA A 19 4.78 4.32 16.49
CA ALA A 19 5.39 5.64 16.68
C ALA A 19 4.38 6.66 17.22
N LEU A 20 3.15 6.67 16.69
CA LEU A 20 2.09 7.55 17.19
C LEU A 20 1.72 7.24 18.64
N ARG A 21 1.65 5.95 19.03
CA ARG A 21 1.38 5.54 20.41
C ARG A 21 2.50 5.91 21.38
N LYS A 22 3.74 5.81 20.91
CA LYS A 22 4.93 6.12 21.73
C LYS A 22 5.07 7.62 22.04
N TYR A 23 4.73 8.48 21.10
CA TYR A 23 4.85 9.92 21.29
C TYR A 23 3.59 10.47 21.97
N SER A 24 3.70 10.86 23.24
CA SER A 24 2.58 11.25 24.11
C SER A 24 1.64 12.29 23.50
N ARG A 25 2.16 13.25 22.73
CA ARG A 25 1.33 14.27 22.06
C ARG A 25 0.39 13.72 20.97
N TYR A 26 0.60 12.49 20.50
CA TYR A 26 -0.23 11.82 19.48
C TYR A 26 -0.92 10.56 20.01
N ALA A 27 -0.63 10.15 21.25
CA ALA A 27 -1.18 8.91 21.82
C ALA A 27 -2.70 8.90 21.92
N TYR A 28 -3.34 10.08 21.96
CA TYR A 28 -4.79 10.24 22.00
C TYR A 28 -5.49 10.15 20.63
N TYR A 29 -4.74 10.00 19.53
CA TYR A 29 -5.36 9.80 18.22
C TYR A 29 -6.04 8.43 18.16
N GLU A 30 -7.25 8.41 17.61
CA GLU A 30 -7.93 7.16 17.32
C GLU A 30 -7.39 6.60 16.01
N LEU A 31 -6.82 5.41 16.06
CA LEU A 31 -6.25 4.73 14.89
C LEU A 31 -7.21 3.62 14.47
N ILE A 32 -7.65 3.69 13.22
CA ILE A 32 -8.52 2.71 12.59
C ILE A 32 -7.70 1.96 11.55
N GLY A 33 -7.57 0.64 11.73
CA GLY A 33 -6.79 -0.22 10.85
C GLY A 33 -7.66 -0.95 9.83
N THR A 34 -7.17 -1.11 8.60
CA THR A 34 -7.82 -1.98 7.60
C THR A 34 -6.82 -2.92 6.94
N ASP A 35 -7.28 -4.11 6.57
CA ASP A 35 -6.50 -5.05 5.77
C ASP A 35 -7.43 -5.97 4.98
N SER A 36 -6.98 -6.45 3.82
CA SER A 36 -7.72 -7.40 3.00
C SER A 36 -7.44 -8.87 3.35
N ASN A 37 -6.41 -9.12 4.15
CA ASN A 37 -6.08 -10.45 4.62
C ASN A 37 -6.60 -10.65 6.04
N LYS A 38 -7.54 -11.58 6.23
CA LYS A 38 -8.09 -11.91 7.55
C LYS A 38 -7.07 -12.40 8.58
N TYR A 39 -5.89 -12.82 8.13
CA TYR A 39 -4.77 -13.23 8.99
C TYR A 39 -3.74 -12.13 9.23
N ALA A 40 -4.00 -10.91 8.76
CA ALA A 40 -3.12 -9.77 9.01
C ALA A 40 -3.04 -9.48 10.50
N ILE A 41 -1.84 -9.58 11.06
CA ILE A 41 -1.62 -9.47 12.51
C ILE A 41 -2.15 -8.14 13.08
N GLY A 42 -2.02 -7.05 12.34
CA GLY A 42 -2.48 -5.73 12.78
C GLY A 42 -3.99 -5.64 13.04
N LEU A 43 -4.80 -6.54 12.45
CA LEU A 43 -6.25 -6.62 12.76
C LEU A 43 -6.52 -7.06 14.20
N TYR A 44 -5.54 -7.67 14.85
CA TYR A 44 -5.65 -8.27 16.18
C TYR A 44 -4.76 -7.59 17.22
N MET A 45 -4.33 -6.33 16.97
CA MET A 45 -3.45 -5.56 17.83
C MET A 45 -4.18 -4.35 18.46
N PRO A 46 -5.04 -4.59 19.49
CA PRO A 46 -5.83 -3.54 20.11
C PRO A 46 -4.97 -2.49 20.84
N GLU A 47 -3.73 -2.82 21.15
CA GLU A 47 -2.75 -1.88 21.71
C GLU A 47 -2.31 -0.82 20.68
N LEU A 48 -2.42 -1.10 19.39
CA LEU A 48 -2.10 -0.17 18.32
C LEU A 48 -3.34 0.51 17.73
N PHE A 49 -4.37 -0.29 17.43
CA PHE A 49 -5.56 0.17 16.71
C PHE A 49 -6.79 0.15 17.61
N ASN A 50 -7.49 1.27 17.70
CA ASN A 50 -8.75 1.37 18.45
C ASN A 50 -9.86 0.51 17.84
N LYS A 51 -9.86 0.42 16.49
CA LYS A 51 -10.75 -0.44 15.71
C LYS A 51 -10.03 -0.95 14.48
N THR A 52 -10.46 -2.11 14.02
CA THR A 52 -9.94 -2.72 12.80
C THR A 52 -11.09 -3.26 11.94
N TYR A 53 -10.88 -3.26 10.63
CA TYR A 53 -11.85 -3.74 9.66
C TYR A 53 -11.17 -4.64 8.63
N LEU A 54 -11.78 -5.80 8.38
CA LEU A 54 -11.46 -6.59 7.19
C LEU A 54 -12.17 -5.95 6.00
N VAL A 55 -11.43 -5.64 4.96
CA VAL A 55 -11.94 -5.02 3.73
C VAL A 55 -11.61 -5.89 2.52
N PRO A 56 -12.33 -5.78 1.40
CA PRO A 56 -11.93 -6.43 0.17
C PRO A 56 -10.58 -5.90 -0.35
N LYS A 57 -9.99 -6.59 -1.33
CA LYS A 57 -8.85 -6.05 -2.07
C LYS A 57 -9.28 -4.81 -2.86
N VAL A 58 -8.38 -3.88 -3.09
CA VAL A 58 -8.65 -2.64 -3.84
C VAL A 58 -9.14 -2.87 -5.28
N THR A 59 -8.87 -4.06 -5.84
CA THR A 59 -9.36 -4.49 -7.15
C THR A 59 -10.79 -5.04 -7.12
N ASP A 60 -11.37 -5.21 -5.95
CA ASP A 60 -12.74 -5.70 -5.77
C ASP A 60 -13.74 -4.54 -5.99
N PRO A 61 -14.85 -4.75 -6.70
CA PRO A 61 -15.87 -3.72 -6.94
C PRO A 61 -16.46 -3.12 -5.66
N ASP A 62 -16.55 -3.91 -4.59
CA ASP A 62 -17.13 -3.47 -3.32
C ASP A 62 -16.13 -2.68 -2.43
N TYR A 63 -14.85 -2.64 -2.78
CA TYR A 63 -13.83 -1.98 -1.97
C TYR A 63 -14.21 -0.54 -1.61
N TRP A 64 -14.51 0.27 -2.62
CA TRP A 64 -14.80 1.69 -2.39
C TRP A 64 -16.06 1.93 -1.59
N LYS A 65 -17.11 1.13 -1.81
CA LYS A 65 -18.35 1.20 -1.03
C LYS A 65 -18.07 0.96 0.46
N ILE A 66 -17.22 -0.02 0.77
CA ILE A 66 -16.89 -0.38 2.15
C ILE A 66 -15.99 0.68 2.77
N ILE A 67 -14.95 1.13 2.07
CA ILE A 67 -14.04 2.18 2.55
C ILE A 67 -14.79 3.49 2.79
N ASP A 68 -15.63 3.94 1.87
CA ASP A 68 -16.43 5.17 2.02
C ASP A 68 -17.38 5.06 3.23
N SER A 69 -17.94 3.88 3.47
CA SER A 69 -18.77 3.61 4.66
C SER A 69 -17.94 3.72 5.95
N ILE A 70 -16.75 3.15 5.99
CA ILE A 70 -15.83 3.25 7.15
C ILE A 70 -15.46 4.73 7.39
N ILE A 71 -15.05 5.44 6.35
CA ILE A 71 -14.68 6.85 6.44
C ILE A 71 -15.83 7.69 7.05
N LYS A 72 -17.04 7.49 6.56
CA LYS A 72 -18.23 8.19 7.03
C LYS A 72 -18.61 7.82 8.47
N ASN A 73 -18.71 6.52 8.77
CA ASN A 73 -19.19 6.03 10.05
C ASN A 73 -18.22 6.31 11.19
N GLU A 74 -16.91 6.16 10.92
CA GLU A 74 -15.86 6.46 11.89
C GLU A 74 -15.49 7.94 11.94
N LYS A 75 -15.96 8.76 11.00
CA LYS A 75 -15.63 10.20 10.88
C LYS A 75 -14.11 10.39 10.79
N ILE A 76 -13.50 9.75 9.78
CA ILE A 76 -12.05 9.79 9.58
C ILE A 76 -11.62 11.19 9.16
N ASP A 77 -10.57 11.71 9.80
CA ASP A 77 -9.97 13.02 9.50
C ASP A 77 -8.80 12.89 8.49
N LEU A 78 -8.05 11.80 8.57
CA LEU A 78 -6.84 11.55 7.79
C LEU A 78 -6.76 10.08 7.38
N ALA A 79 -6.39 9.81 6.13
CA ALA A 79 -6.03 8.46 5.69
C ALA A 79 -4.54 8.37 5.31
N VAL A 80 -3.91 7.28 5.75
CA VAL A 80 -2.53 6.91 5.43
C VAL A 80 -2.57 5.57 4.70
N ILE A 81 -2.30 5.62 3.41
CA ILE A 81 -2.42 4.47 2.52
C ILE A 81 -1.05 3.82 2.37
N ASN A 82 -0.95 2.51 2.62
CA ASN A 82 0.33 1.80 2.62
C ASN A 82 0.49 0.74 1.51
N PRO A 83 -0.49 -0.12 1.21
CA PRO A 83 -0.32 -1.13 0.17
C PRO A 83 -0.11 -0.49 -1.21
N GLU A 84 0.90 -0.93 -1.94
CA GLU A 84 1.29 -0.34 -3.23
C GLU A 84 0.10 -0.19 -4.21
N LEU A 85 -0.71 -1.24 -4.36
CA LEU A 85 -1.89 -1.20 -5.24
C LEU A 85 -2.97 -0.24 -4.72
N GLU A 86 -3.15 -0.16 -3.41
CA GLU A 86 -4.07 0.84 -2.83
C GLU A 86 -3.58 2.26 -3.10
N VAL A 87 -2.27 2.53 -2.91
CA VAL A 87 -1.69 3.86 -3.21
C VAL A 87 -1.98 4.27 -4.64
N VAL A 88 -1.81 3.36 -5.61
CA VAL A 88 -2.11 3.65 -7.03
C VAL A 88 -3.59 3.95 -7.24
N GLU A 89 -4.49 3.10 -6.72
CA GLU A 89 -5.92 3.24 -6.92
C GLU A 89 -6.51 4.46 -6.20
N TRP A 90 -6.03 4.77 -4.99
CA TRP A 90 -6.41 5.98 -4.29
C TRP A 90 -5.91 7.24 -5.01
N SER A 91 -4.66 7.22 -5.52
CA SER A 91 -4.11 8.33 -6.31
C SER A 91 -4.87 8.52 -7.63
N ARG A 92 -5.29 7.41 -8.27
CA ARG A 92 -6.11 7.46 -9.49
C ARG A 92 -7.49 8.07 -9.18
N ARG A 93 -8.15 7.60 -8.13
CA ARG A 93 -9.46 8.15 -7.73
C ARG A 93 -9.38 9.63 -7.38
N ALA A 94 -8.27 10.10 -6.79
CA ALA A 94 -8.07 11.50 -6.45
C ALA A 94 -8.04 12.45 -7.66
N LEU A 95 -7.89 11.95 -8.88
CA LEU A 95 -7.99 12.78 -10.10
C LEU A 95 -9.41 13.27 -10.37
N GLU A 96 -10.42 12.48 -10.00
CA GLU A 96 -11.82 12.73 -10.34
C GLU A 96 -12.70 12.92 -9.09
N TYR A 97 -12.19 12.57 -7.91
CA TYR A 97 -12.96 12.56 -6.69
C TYR A 97 -12.25 13.32 -5.56
N GLN A 98 -12.94 14.31 -5.02
CA GLN A 98 -12.47 15.02 -3.83
C GLN A 98 -12.84 14.23 -2.57
N PHE A 99 -11.85 13.66 -1.90
CA PHE A 99 -12.07 12.95 -0.64
C PHE A 99 -12.59 13.91 0.46
N PRO A 100 -13.54 13.46 1.30
CA PRO A 100 -14.06 14.27 2.42
C PRO A 100 -13.08 14.35 3.61
N LEU A 101 -11.86 13.88 3.45
CA LEU A 101 -10.82 13.81 4.48
C LEU A 101 -9.45 14.14 3.85
N LYS A 102 -8.45 14.39 4.68
CA LYS A 102 -7.06 14.51 4.19
C LYS A 102 -6.52 13.12 3.85
N VAL A 103 -5.86 13.00 2.70
CA VAL A 103 -5.19 11.76 2.29
C VAL A 103 -3.75 12.09 1.90
N LEU A 104 -2.79 11.33 2.39
CA LEU A 104 -1.39 11.43 1.98
C LEU A 104 -1.16 10.50 0.79
N LEU A 105 -1.13 11.07 -0.40
CA LEU A 105 -0.95 10.35 -1.65
C LEU A 105 0.10 11.03 -2.52
N PRO A 106 0.93 10.28 -3.24
CA PRO A 106 1.71 10.80 -4.34
C PRO A 106 0.78 11.13 -5.52
N HIS A 107 1.26 11.94 -6.44
CA HIS A 107 0.56 12.14 -7.72
C HIS A 107 0.44 10.80 -8.47
N PHE A 108 -0.68 10.57 -9.16
CA PHE A 108 -1.01 9.27 -9.78
C PHE A 108 0.08 8.76 -10.74
N GLU A 109 0.61 9.65 -11.60
CA GLU A 109 1.69 9.28 -12.52
C GLU A 109 2.95 8.80 -11.79
N LEU A 110 3.30 9.43 -10.67
CA LEU A 110 4.41 8.99 -9.84
C LEU A 110 4.09 7.65 -9.17
N ALA A 111 2.91 7.50 -8.57
CA ALA A 111 2.48 6.27 -7.92
C ALA A 111 2.56 5.07 -8.88
N SER A 112 2.03 5.21 -10.09
CA SER A 112 2.01 4.14 -11.10
C SER A 112 3.41 3.71 -11.56
N ARG A 113 4.36 4.65 -11.64
CA ARG A 113 5.76 4.35 -11.98
C ARG A 113 6.52 3.68 -10.85
N LEU A 114 6.28 4.10 -9.60
CA LEU A 114 7.00 3.57 -8.43
C LEU A 114 6.62 2.11 -8.12
N VAL A 115 5.44 1.67 -8.48
CA VAL A 115 4.95 0.30 -8.24
C VAL A 115 5.62 -0.71 -9.17
N ASP A 116 5.90 -0.34 -10.41
CA ASP A 116 6.60 -1.19 -11.35
C ASP A 116 8.13 -1.01 -11.22
N LYS A 117 8.78 -2.01 -10.63
CA LYS A 117 10.23 -1.97 -10.38
C LYS A 117 11.07 -1.95 -11.67
N ALA A 118 10.57 -2.49 -12.78
CA ALA A 118 11.25 -2.44 -14.07
C ALA A 118 11.22 -1.02 -14.63
N ILE A 119 10.03 -0.40 -14.68
CA ILE A 119 9.85 0.99 -15.12
C ILE A 119 10.67 1.95 -14.24
N LEU A 120 10.64 1.74 -12.92
CA LEU A 120 11.43 2.56 -12.00
C LEU A 120 12.93 2.42 -12.25
N SER A 121 13.43 1.18 -12.46
CA SER A 121 14.85 0.94 -12.74
C SER A 121 15.29 1.60 -14.05
N GLU A 122 14.52 1.44 -15.12
CA GLU A 122 14.79 2.10 -16.40
C GLU A 122 14.82 3.63 -16.29
N ALA A 123 13.89 4.20 -15.53
CA ALA A 123 13.83 5.66 -15.34
C ALA A 123 15.00 6.22 -14.53
N LEU A 124 15.58 5.44 -13.62
CA LEU A 124 16.66 5.87 -12.72
C LEU A 124 18.06 5.45 -13.16
N GLU A 125 18.18 4.51 -14.11
CA GLU A 125 19.46 4.01 -14.63
C GLU A 125 20.35 5.12 -15.17
N PRO A 126 19.87 6.10 -15.99
CA PRO A 126 20.70 7.18 -16.51
C PRO A 126 21.33 8.07 -15.43
N TYR A 127 20.78 8.05 -14.23
CA TYR A 127 21.27 8.85 -13.09
C TYR A 127 22.19 8.05 -12.15
N GLY A 128 22.42 6.77 -12.43
CA GLY A 128 23.24 5.90 -11.57
C GLY A 128 22.63 5.64 -10.20
N LEU A 129 21.30 5.81 -10.04
CA LEU A 129 20.59 5.70 -8.75
C LEU A 129 20.07 4.28 -8.47
N VAL A 130 20.22 3.35 -9.38
CA VAL A 130 19.78 1.97 -9.24
C VAL A 130 20.93 1.00 -9.48
N PRO A 131 20.95 -0.19 -8.82
CA PRO A 131 21.89 -1.22 -9.13
C PRO A 131 21.66 -1.77 -10.55
N ARG A 132 22.69 -2.36 -11.12
CA ARG A 132 22.53 -3.08 -12.39
C ARG A 132 21.44 -4.13 -12.25
N SER A 133 20.43 -4.04 -13.08
CA SER A 133 19.29 -4.94 -13.08
C SER A 133 18.90 -5.31 -14.50
N PHE A 134 18.20 -6.42 -14.65
CA PHE A 134 17.58 -6.81 -15.91
C PHE A 134 16.22 -7.42 -15.63
N THR A 135 15.28 -7.14 -16.51
CA THR A 135 13.92 -7.66 -16.39
C THR A 135 13.85 -9.06 -17.01
N LEU A 136 13.41 -10.04 -16.22
CA LEU A 136 13.11 -11.39 -16.69
C LEU A 136 11.63 -11.52 -16.95
N ASP A 137 11.27 -11.67 -18.22
CA ASP A 137 9.94 -12.12 -18.59
C ASP A 137 9.84 -13.66 -18.67
N LYS A 138 8.64 -14.20 -18.85
CA LYS A 138 8.43 -15.65 -18.96
C LYS A 138 9.15 -16.27 -20.14
N GLU A 139 9.26 -15.57 -21.26
CA GLU A 139 9.92 -16.05 -22.47
C GLU A 139 11.44 -16.09 -22.30
N ALA A 140 12.01 -15.05 -21.69
CA ALA A 140 13.43 -14.99 -21.35
C ALA A 140 13.81 -16.09 -20.37
N LEU A 141 13.00 -16.35 -19.34
CA LEU A 141 13.19 -17.45 -18.39
C LEU A 141 13.14 -18.83 -19.07
N LYS A 142 12.19 -19.04 -19.98
CA LYS A 142 12.08 -20.29 -20.74
C LYS A 142 13.29 -20.52 -21.61
N LYS A 143 13.74 -19.52 -22.35
CA LYS A 143 14.95 -19.59 -23.19
C LYS A 143 16.22 -19.84 -22.36
N ALA A 144 16.36 -19.17 -21.23
CA ALA A 144 17.50 -19.37 -20.33
C ALA A 144 17.53 -20.80 -19.78
N ARG A 145 16.38 -21.34 -19.37
CA ARG A 145 16.25 -22.72 -18.92
C ARG A 145 16.60 -23.73 -20.00
N GLU A 146 16.08 -23.57 -21.21
CA GLU A 146 16.36 -24.45 -22.35
C GLU A 146 17.87 -24.41 -22.72
N SER A 147 18.48 -23.24 -22.71
CA SER A 147 19.90 -23.05 -22.96
C SER A 147 20.78 -23.74 -21.91
N TYR A 148 20.40 -23.63 -20.61
CA TYR A 148 21.11 -24.29 -19.53
C TYR A 148 21.07 -25.80 -19.66
N PHE A 149 19.92 -26.39 -19.91
CA PHE A 149 19.81 -27.86 -20.07
C PHE A 149 20.49 -28.39 -21.32
N LYS A 150 20.51 -27.63 -22.42
CA LYS A 150 21.30 -28.02 -23.64
C LYS A 150 22.82 -28.02 -23.43
N LYS A 151 23.32 -27.21 -22.50
CA LYS A 151 24.77 -27.15 -22.20
C LYS A 151 25.23 -28.22 -21.19
N HIS A 152 24.32 -28.81 -20.44
CA HIS A 152 24.65 -29.72 -19.33
C HIS A 152 23.98 -31.10 -19.49
N ALA A 153 23.41 -31.41 -20.65
CA ALA A 153 22.99 -32.73 -21.11
C ALA A 153 24.06 -33.34 -22.02
#